data_6ab2720c0ab2e9448af6bb65b21e89ef
#
_entry.id   6ab2720c0ab2e9448af6bb65b21e89ef
#
_cell.length_a   1.000
_cell.length_b   1.000
_cell.length_c   1.000
_cell.angle_alpha   90.00
_cell.angle_beta   90.00
_cell.angle_gamma   90.00
#
_symmetry.space_group_name_H-M   'P 1'
#
loop_
_entity.id
_entity.type
_entity.pdbx_description
1 polymer ?
#
loop_
_entity_poly.entity_id
_entity_poly.type
_entity_poly.pdbx_seq_one_letter_code
_entity_poly.pdbx_strand_id
1 'polypeptide(L)'
;MLYSLLLPMLKVTAAGHNRYHALLVKMKRRPALLLKNRVVAESHYAPTCRRLRRLDLQLLRWIAPAKAAAYALGLFEYPHRMPCKQNDAQWLATLRREELRYAGKNIVIYRAGEARAAQRVLVVHGWEARAVMLRPLITALADAGYEVIAPDLLGHGESEGEQCAFSDLVALIRLAGERYGAFAAALGHSFGGTALLHAATLGFHSDRLITLSSPESLPRVLDAYIDFHQVPASLKPAINQLYLTRHGQNPEHIAWTHWPSLSVPTLICHDRDDHNIELAQAYHLASVAPGAELYLSQGSGHRGIVRDKGVIAHIIAFIQRAASR
;
A
#
# COMPACT_ATOMS: atom_id res chain seq x y z
N MET A 1 -0.60 11.83 47.11
CA MET A 1 0.34 12.98 47.02
C MET A 1 1.20 12.99 45.77
N LEU A 2 1.79 11.89 45.34
CA LEU A 2 2.62 11.89 44.11
C LEU A 2 1.81 12.20 42.83
N TYR A 3 0.58 11.73 42.75
CA TYR A 3 -0.30 11.91 41.57
C TYR A 3 -0.71 13.36 41.35
N SER A 4 -0.91 14.14 42.39
CA SER A 4 -1.28 15.56 42.30
C SER A 4 -0.11 16.47 41.87
N LEU A 5 1.13 16.05 42.12
CA LEU A 5 2.33 16.75 41.68
C LEU A 5 2.70 16.44 40.20
N LEU A 6 2.36 15.22 39.70
CA LEU A 6 2.65 14.81 38.35
C LEU A 6 1.58 15.25 37.33
N LEU A 7 0.36 15.52 37.78
CA LEU A 7 -0.78 15.90 36.93
C LEU A 7 -0.53 17.15 36.08
N PRO A 8 0.08 18.24 36.58
CA PRO A 8 0.41 19.41 35.77
C PRO A 8 1.49 19.09 34.71
N MET A 9 2.52 18.31 35.04
CA MET A 9 3.55 17.89 34.09
C MET A 9 2.96 16.99 33.00
N LEU A 10 2.05 16.07 33.34
CA LEU A 10 1.36 15.21 32.39
C LEU A 10 0.45 16.02 31.45
N LYS A 11 -0.21 17.08 31.96
CA LYS A 11 -1.01 17.99 31.12
C LYS A 11 -0.13 18.81 30.16
N VAL A 12 1.03 19.28 30.60
CA VAL A 12 1.98 20.02 29.76
C VAL A 12 2.58 19.11 28.69
N THR A 13 2.95 17.87 29.05
CA THR A 13 3.47 16.89 28.08
C THR A 13 2.38 16.44 27.11
N ALA A 14 1.13 16.24 27.55
CA ALA A 14 0.02 15.91 26.67
C ALA A 14 -0.32 17.06 25.70
N ALA A 15 -0.30 18.31 26.18
CA ALA A 15 -0.50 19.50 25.34
C ALA A 15 0.66 19.70 24.37
N GLY A 16 1.90 19.49 24.82
CA GLY A 16 3.10 19.50 23.97
C GLY A 16 3.05 18.40 22.92
N HIS A 17 2.65 17.19 23.31
CA HIS A 17 2.49 16.06 22.42
C HIS A 17 1.41 16.31 21.35
N ASN A 18 0.24 16.84 21.74
CA ASN A 18 -0.81 17.19 20.80
C ASN A 18 -0.39 18.29 19.82
N ARG A 19 0.39 19.29 20.28
CA ARG A 19 0.98 20.31 19.39
C ARG A 19 2.03 19.72 18.46
N TYR A 20 2.87 18.86 18.97
CA TYR A 20 3.89 18.15 18.19
C TYR A 20 3.26 17.20 17.15
N HIS A 21 2.26 16.42 17.56
CA HIS A 21 1.49 15.58 16.66
C HIS A 21 0.77 16.42 15.59
N ALA A 22 0.13 17.52 15.96
CA ALA A 22 -0.49 18.46 15.02
C ALA A 22 0.53 19.07 14.07
N LEU A 23 1.76 19.34 14.56
CA LEU A 23 2.86 19.84 13.73
C LEU A 23 3.35 18.78 12.75
N LEU A 24 3.52 17.54 13.20
CA LEU A 24 3.90 16.41 12.34
C LEU A 24 2.84 16.12 11.27
N VAL A 25 1.56 16.15 11.64
CA VAL A 25 0.44 16.03 10.71
C VAL A 25 0.44 17.21 9.72
N LYS A 26 0.67 18.43 10.21
CA LYS A 26 0.81 19.63 9.35
C LYS A 26 2.00 19.56 8.41
N MET A 27 3.12 19.02 8.87
CA MET A 27 4.31 18.80 8.02
C MET A 27 4.06 17.71 6.96
N LYS A 28 3.29 16.67 7.27
CA LYS A 28 2.81 15.70 6.28
C LYS A 28 1.84 16.34 5.26
N ARG A 29 1.00 17.28 5.68
CA ARG A 29 -0.02 17.93 4.86
C ARG A 29 0.53 18.98 3.91
N ARG A 30 1.72 19.54 4.16
CA ARG A 30 2.29 20.48 3.21
C ARG A 30 2.62 19.70 1.94
N PRO A 31 1.96 20.01 0.79
CA PRO A 31 2.50 19.57 -0.49
C PRO A 31 3.96 20.01 -0.46
N ALA A 32 4.87 19.13 -0.88
CA ALA A 32 6.26 19.47 -0.98
C ALA A 32 6.33 20.78 -1.80
N LEU A 33 6.43 21.89 -1.09
CA LEU A 33 6.71 23.17 -1.74
C LEU A 33 7.90 22.85 -2.62
N LEU A 34 7.78 23.16 -3.89
CA LEU A 34 8.79 23.06 -4.93
C LEU A 34 10.08 23.78 -4.50
N LEU A 35 10.67 23.33 -3.43
CA LEU A 35 12.04 23.58 -3.10
C LEU A 35 12.84 22.58 -3.92
N LYS A 36 13.64 23.14 -4.81
CA LYS A 36 14.56 22.51 -5.77
C LYS A 36 15.48 21.42 -5.21
N ASN A 37 15.23 20.86 -4.04
CA ASN A 37 16.09 19.89 -3.38
C ASN A 37 15.30 18.77 -2.71
N ARG A 38 15.76 17.56 -2.89
CA ARG A 38 15.49 16.24 -2.30
C ARG A 38 15.13 16.19 -0.80
N VAL A 39 15.03 17.29 -0.09
CA VAL A 39 15.17 17.38 1.36
C VAL A 39 13.88 17.10 2.15
N VAL A 40 12.68 17.26 1.55
CA VAL A 40 11.44 17.24 2.34
C VAL A 40 10.84 15.84 2.50
N ALA A 41 10.97 14.97 1.50
CA ALA A 41 10.58 13.55 1.64
C ALA A 41 11.53 12.80 2.61
N GLU A 42 12.81 13.18 2.61
CA GLU A 42 13.84 12.63 3.50
C GLU A 42 13.68 13.10 4.97
N SER A 43 13.13 14.29 5.23
CA SER A 43 13.04 14.83 6.59
C SER A 43 12.14 14.02 7.51
N HIS A 44 11.08 13.39 6.99
CA HIS A 44 10.16 12.59 7.80
C HIS A 44 10.77 11.24 8.23
N TYR A 45 11.60 10.67 7.37
CA TYR A 45 12.38 9.45 7.64
C TYR A 45 13.79 9.77 8.18
N ALA A 46 14.11 11.05 8.39
CA ALA A 46 15.39 11.46 8.93
C ALA A 46 15.68 10.72 10.26
N PRO A 47 16.92 10.28 10.50
CA PRO A 47 17.30 9.55 11.70
C PRO A 47 16.94 10.29 13.00
N THR A 48 17.03 11.62 13.00
CA THR A 48 16.63 12.49 14.12
C THR A 48 15.15 12.40 14.43
N CYS A 49 14.28 12.46 13.40
CA CYS A 49 12.83 12.36 13.58
C CYS A 49 12.41 10.95 14.05
N ARG A 50 13.11 9.90 13.59
CA ARG A 50 12.90 8.54 14.08
C ARG A 50 13.33 8.38 15.54
N ARG A 51 14.47 8.96 15.94
CA ARG A 51 14.93 8.95 17.34
C ARG A 51 13.96 9.65 18.27
N LEU A 52 13.45 10.84 17.90
CA LEU A 52 12.49 11.58 18.70
C LEU A 52 11.19 10.79 18.86
N ARG A 53 10.64 10.23 17.77
CA ARG A 53 9.45 9.38 17.83
C ARG A 53 9.65 8.15 18.71
N ARG A 54 10.82 7.52 18.63
CA ARG A 54 11.15 6.40 19.52
C ARG A 54 11.11 6.81 20.98
N LEU A 55 11.69 7.97 21.33
CA LEU A 55 11.67 8.48 22.73
C LEU A 55 10.24 8.77 23.19
N ASP A 56 9.42 9.41 22.34
CA ASP A 56 8.02 9.66 22.60
C ASP A 56 7.25 8.35 22.85
N LEU A 57 7.42 7.36 21.99
CA LEU A 57 6.77 6.06 22.13
C LEU A 57 7.26 5.29 23.35
N GLN A 58 8.58 5.36 23.65
CA GLN A 58 9.16 4.76 24.86
C GLN A 58 8.58 5.37 26.14
N LEU A 59 8.37 6.68 26.17
CA LEU A 59 7.77 7.36 27.29
C LEU A 59 6.26 7.07 27.39
N LEU A 60 5.56 7.22 26.28
CA LEU A 60 4.11 7.04 26.23
C LEU A 60 3.65 5.62 26.57
N ARG A 61 4.44 4.59 26.23
CA ARG A 61 4.08 3.19 26.54
C ARG A 61 3.89 2.93 28.04
N TRP A 62 4.62 3.66 28.89
CA TRP A 62 4.54 3.53 30.35
C TRP A 62 3.43 4.38 30.96
N ILE A 63 3.20 5.57 30.39
CA ILE A 63 2.27 6.56 30.96
C ILE A 63 0.86 6.39 30.39
N ALA A 64 0.76 6.08 29.09
CA ALA A 64 -0.49 6.02 28.35
C ALA A 64 -0.39 5.03 27.16
N PRO A 65 -0.32 3.70 27.41
CA PRO A 65 -0.07 2.70 26.37
C PRO A 65 -1.08 2.75 25.21
N ALA A 66 -2.35 3.02 25.51
CA ALA A 66 -3.39 3.17 24.48
C ALA A 66 -3.11 4.38 23.55
N LYS A 67 -2.58 5.49 24.07
CA LYS A 67 -2.18 6.64 23.26
C LYS A 67 -0.92 6.36 22.45
N ALA A 68 0.03 5.58 22.99
CA ALA A 68 1.21 5.14 22.27
C ALA A 68 0.82 4.24 21.10
N ALA A 69 -0.07 3.28 21.30
CA ALA A 69 -0.60 2.43 20.23
C ALA A 69 -1.35 3.24 19.17
N ALA A 70 -2.19 4.19 19.57
CA ALA A 70 -2.91 5.06 18.65
C ALA A 70 -1.98 5.96 17.84
N TYR A 71 -0.91 6.45 18.45
CA TYR A 71 0.12 7.22 17.76
C TYR A 71 0.89 6.37 16.74
N ALA A 72 1.33 5.18 17.14
CA ALA A 72 2.03 4.25 16.26
C ALA A 72 1.16 3.84 15.06
N LEU A 73 -0.09 3.44 15.32
CA LEU A 73 -1.03 3.08 14.26
C LEU A 73 -1.35 4.28 13.36
N GLY A 74 -1.53 5.46 13.94
CA GLY A 74 -1.72 6.70 13.17
C GLY A 74 -0.56 6.99 12.21
N LEU A 75 0.70 6.77 12.63
CA LEU A 75 1.84 6.91 11.74
C LEU A 75 1.79 5.92 10.58
N PHE A 76 1.34 4.70 10.81
CA PHE A 76 1.16 3.67 9.78
C PHE A 76 0.04 4.04 8.79
N GLU A 77 -1.07 4.57 9.28
CA GLU A 77 -2.26 4.88 8.49
C GLU A 77 -2.19 6.22 7.74
N TYR A 78 -1.15 7.05 7.95
CA TYR A 78 -0.95 8.34 7.25
C TYR A 78 0.14 8.22 6.17
N PRO A 79 -0.22 7.87 4.93
CA PRO A 79 0.74 7.76 3.85
C PRO A 79 1.34 9.12 3.47
N HIS A 80 2.63 9.12 3.12
CA HIS A 80 3.23 10.25 2.46
C HIS A 80 2.80 10.31 1.00
N ARG A 81 2.20 11.43 0.60
CA ARG A 81 1.91 11.62 -0.82
C ARG A 81 3.19 11.78 -1.61
N MET A 82 3.40 10.86 -2.54
CA MET A 82 4.49 10.95 -3.49
C MET A 82 4.27 12.16 -4.42
N PRO A 83 5.26 13.07 -4.56
CA PRO A 83 5.15 14.20 -5.46
C PRO A 83 5.05 13.72 -6.92
N CYS A 84 4.23 14.41 -7.72
CA CYS A 84 4.17 14.20 -9.16
C CYS A 84 5.23 15.05 -9.86
N LYS A 85 6.11 14.40 -10.62
CA LYS A 85 7.06 15.11 -11.46
C LYS A 85 6.35 15.68 -12.70
N GLN A 86 6.88 16.74 -13.30
CA GLN A 86 6.26 17.37 -14.47
C GLN A 86 6.00 16.38 -15.63
N ASN A 87 6.99 15.54 -15.96
CA ASN A 87 6.84 14.54 -17.01
C ASN A 87 5.78 13.47 -16.68
N ASP A 88 5.60 13.17 -15.39
CA ASP A 88 4.59 12.23 -14.93
C ASP A 88 3.20 12.85 -15.01
N ALA A 89 3.07 14.14 -14.64
CA ALA A 89 1.82 14.89 -14.78
C ALA A 89 1.41 15.03 -16.25
N GLN A 90 2.36 15.29 -17.14
CA GLN A 90 2.10 15.35 -18.59
C GLN A 90 1.60 14.00 -19.12
N TRP A 91 2.19 12.89 -18.68
CA TRP A 91 1.70 11.57 -19.09
C TRP A 91 0.32 11.26 -18.51
N LEU A 92 0.07 11.55 -17.23
CA LEU A 92 -1.25 11.35 -16.62
C LEU A 92 -2.34 12.17 -17.35
N ALA A 93 -2.01 13.37 -17.84
CA ALA A 93 -2.93 14.20 -18.61
C ALA A 93 -3.32 13.59 -19.98
N THR A 94 -2.58 12.60 -20.49
CA THR A 94 -2.95 11.86 -21.71
C THR A 94 -3.97 10.76 -21.44
N LEU A 95 -4.20 10.39 -20.19
CA LEU A 95 -5.11 9.33 -19.81
C LEU A 95 -6.53 9.87 -19.56
N ARG A 96 -7.51 9.01 -19.72
CA ARG A 96 -8.87 9.30 -19.26
C ARG A 96 -8.90 9.29 -17.75
N ARG A 97 -9.38 10.37 -17.14
CA ARG A 97 -9.48 10.53 -15.68
C ARG A 97 -10.93 10.45 -15.26
N GLU A 98 -11.23 9.59 -14.30
CA GLU A 98 -12.53 9.45 -13.67
C GLU A 98 -12.40 9.62 -12.15
N GLU A 99 -13.53 9.86 -11.50
CA GLU A 99 -13.62 9.90 -10.05
C GLU A 99 -14.63 8.88 -9.55
N LEU A 100 -14.25 8.15 -8.50
CA LEU A 100 -15.08 7.18 -7.82
C LEU A 100 -15.30 7.65 -6.39
N ARG A 101 -16.51 7.54 -5.86
CA ARG A 101 -16.82 7.93 -4.48
C ARG A 101 -16.58 6.76 -3.53
N TYR A 102 -15.73 6.97 -2.52
CA TYR A 102 -15.49 6.02 -1.44
C TYR A 102 -15.42 6.75 -0.10
N ALA A 103 -16.21 6.31 0.89
CA ALA A 103 -16.26 6.91 2.23
C ALA A 103 -16.37 8.45 2.23
N GLY A 104 -17.16 9.02 1.31
CA GLY A 104 -17.32 10.46 1.16
C GLY A 104 -16.15 11.19 0.48
N LYS A 105 -15.14 10.48 -0.03
CA LYS A 105 -13.94 11.00 -0.69
C LYS A 105 -13.95 10.69 -2.17
N ASN A 106 -13.33 11.55 -2.98
CA ASN A 106 -13.08 11.31 -4.40
C ASN A 106 -11.79 10.50 -4.56
N ILE A 107 -11.90 9.37 -5.22
CA ILE A 107 -10.80 8.50 -5.61
C ILE A 107 -10.57 8.67 -7.11
N VAL A 108 -9.37 9.08 -7.47
CA VAL A 108 -8.99 9.30 -8.87
C VAL A 108 -8.64 7.98 -9.52
N ILE A 109 -9.25 7.71 -10.65
CA ILE A 109 -9.02 6.54 -11.48
C ILE A 109 -8.45 7.01 -12.82
N TYR A 110 -7.31 6.48 -13.20
CA TYR A 110 -6.75 6.67 -14.54
C TYR A 110 -7.08 5.46 -15.41
N ARG A 111 -7.48 5.72 -16.65
CA ARG A 111 -7.80 4.69 -17.63
C ARG A 111 -6.89 4.87 -18.85
N ALA A 112 -6.11 3.86 -19.16
CA ALA A 112 -5.24 3.79 -20.32
C ALA A 112 -5.77 2.76 -21.33
N GLY A 113 -5.39 2.87 -22.61
CA GLY A 113 -5.85 2.00 -23.68
C GLY A 113 -7.23 2.40 -24.22
N GLU A 114 -7.78 1.59 -25.11
CA GLU A 114 -9.07 1.88 -25.76
C GLU A 114 -10.25 1.64 -24.82
N ALA A 115 -11.22 2.58 -24.84
CA ALA A 115 -12.43 2.51 -24.00
C ALA A 115 -13.35 1.30 -24.30
N ARG A 116 -13.20 0.74 -25.50
CA ARG A 116 -13.98 -0.40 -25.98
C ARG A 116 -13.15 -1.69 -26.06
N ALA A 117 -11.98 -1.72 -25.44
CA ALA A 117 -11.20 -2.95 -25.32
C ALA A 117 -12.09 -4.05 -24.71
N ALA A 118 -12.05 -5.24 -25.31
CA ALA A 118 -12.86 -6.37 -24.88
C ALA A 118 -12.49 -6.84 -23.46
N GLN A 119 -11.28 -6.53 -23.03
CA GLN A 119 -10.74 -7.00 -21.75
C GLN A 119 -10.11 -5.86 -20.94
N ARG A 120 -10.35 -5.88 -19.63
CA ARG A 120 -9.83 -4.92 -18.67
C ARG A 120 -8.79 -5.53 -17.76
N VAL A 121 -7.85 -4.70 -17.34
CA VAL A 121 -6.82 -5.06 -16.36
C VAL A 121 -6.82 -4.00 -15.25
N LEU A 122 -6.93 -4.46 -13.99
CA LEU A 122 -6.78 -3.60 -12.82
C LEU A 122 -5.30 -3.56 -12.41
N VAL A 123 -4.77 -2.37 -12.15
CA VAL A 123 -3.37 -2.18 -11.72
C VAL A 123 -3.33 -1.35 -10.44
N VAL A 124 -2.91 -1.96 -9.33
CA VAL A 124 -2.95 -1.36 -7.98
C VAL A 124 -1.54 -1.06 -7.49
N HIS A 125 -1.27 0.18 -7.14
CA HIS A 125 0.03 0.59 -6.59
C HIS A 125 0.19 0.24 -5.11
N GLY A 126 1.44 0.28 -4.61
CA GLY A 126 1.77 0.03 -3.23
C GLY A 126 1.65 1.26 -2.30
N TRP A 127 2.09 1.08 -1.05
CA TRP A 127 2.08 2.13 -0.04
C TRP A 127 3.00 3.30 -0.41
N GLU A 128 2.56 4.53 -0.12
CA GLU A 128 3.28 5.78 -0.44
C GLU A 128 3.70 5.88 -1.93
N ALA A 129 2.93 5.23 -2.81
CA ALA A 129 3.09 5.25 -4.25
C ALA A 129 1.93 6.02 -4.91
N ARG A 130 1.79 5.92 -6.20
CA ARG A 130 0.69 6.44 -7.01
C ARG A 130 0.68 5.75 -8.38
N ALA A 131 -0.44 5.82 -9.09
CA ALA A 131 -0.64 5.12 -10.36
C ALA A 131 0.51 5.35 -11.36
N VAL A 132 1.03 6.58 -11.48
CA VAL A 132 2.11 6.91 -12.42
C VAL A 132 3.42 6.16 -12.17
N MET A 133 3.66 5.64 -10.98
CA MET A 133 4.84 4.78 -10.74
C MET A 133 4.80 3.50 -11.56
N LEU A 134 3.59 3.05 -11.89
CA LEU A 134 3.35 1.84 -12.67
C LEU A 134 3.24 2.15 -14.17
N ARG A 135 3.58 3.39 -14.60
CA ARG A 135 3.50 3.83 -16.00
C ARG A 135 4.05 2.83 -17.02
N PRO A 136 5.27 2.27 -16.86
CA PRO A 136 5.80 1.34 -17.86
C PRO A 136 4.90 0.11 -18.03
N LEU A 137 4.39 -0.45 -16.94
CA LEU A 137 3.48 -1.59 -16.94
C LEU A 137 2.11 -1.21 -17.54
N ILE A 138 1.54 -0.06 -17.12
CA ILE A 138 0.26 0.45 -17.64
C ILE A 138 0.33 0.66 -19.13
N THR A 139 1.43 1.30 -19.63
CA THR A 139 1.62 1.55 -21.05
C THR A 139 1.74 0.23 -21.84
N ALA A 140 2.55 -0.72 -21.36
CA ALA A 140 2.73 -1.99 -22.03
C ALA A 140 1.43 -2.83 -22.09
N LEU A 141 0.62 -2.80 -21.06
CA LEU A 141 -0.69 -3.46 -21.06
C LEU A 141 -1.67 -2.78 -22.02
N ALA A 142 -1.68 -1.44 -22.07
CA ALA A 142 -2.50 -0.70 -23.01
C ALA A 142 -2.09 -0.97 -24.47
N ASP A 143 -0.77 -1.00 -24.75
CA ASP A 143 -0.21 -1.34 -26.06
C ASP A 143 -0.51 -2.80 -26.46
N ALA A 144 -0.68 -3.70 -25.48
CA ALA A 144 -1.13 -5.07 -25.70
C ALA A 144 -2.66 -5.22 -25.92
N GLY A 145 -3.39 -4.10 -25.97
CA GLY A 145 -4.83 -4.07 -26.30
C GLY A 145 -5.77 -4.14 -25.10
N TYR A 146 -5.27 -4.01 -23.86
CA TYR A 146 -6.12 -3.99 -22.67
C TYR A 146 -6.57 -2.57 -22.31
N GLU A 147 -7.78 -2.44 -21.78
CA GLU A 147 -8.15 -1.26 -21.03
C GLU A 147 -7.63 -1.39 -19.60
N VAL A 148 -6.70 -0.51 -19.22
CA VAL A 148 -6.08 -0.53 -17.88
C VAL A 148 -6.79 0.44 -16.95
N ILE A 149 -7.22 -0.05 -15.80
CA ILE A 149 -7.83 0.73 -14.72
C ILE A 149 -6.78 0.86 -13.59
N ALA A 150 -6.35 2.07 -13.32
CA ALA A 150 -5.31 2.34 -12.34
C ALA A 150 -5.73 3.44 -11.35
N PRO A 151 -6.21 3.07 -10.15
CA PRO A 151 -6.56 4.03 -9.11
C PRO A 151 -5.32 4.65 -8.48
N ASP A 152 -5.40 5.94 -8.11
CA ASP A 152 -4.65 6.46 -6.98
C ASP A 152 -5.44 6.09 -5.72
N LEU A 153 -4.84 5.34 -4.79
CA LEU A 153 -5.52 4.86 -3.59
C LEU A 153 -5.88 6.01 -2.63
N LEU A 154 -6.80 5.78 -1.70
CA LEU A 154 -7.19 6.76 -0.68
C LEU A 154 -5.94 7.36 0.01
N GLY A 155 -5.87 8.68 0.12
CA GLY A 155 -4.72 9.35 0.73
C GLY A 155 -3.45 9.39 -0.14
N HIS A 156 -3.46 8.80 -1.35
CA HIS A 156 -2.33 8.75 -2.27
C HIS A 156 -2.60 9.57 -3.54
N GLY A 157 -1.53 9.88 -4.27
CA GLY A 157 -1.60 10.55 -5.57
C GLY A 157 -2.52 11.77 -5.58
N GLU A 158 -3.50 11.77 -6.47
CA GLU A 158 -4.51 12.83 -6.59
C GLU A 158 -5.83 12.51 -5.88
N SER A 159 -5.98 11.30 -5.32
CA SER A 159 -7.15 10.94 -4.53
C SER A 159 -7.23 11.72 -3.23
N GLU A 160 -8.45 12.01 -2.78
CA GLU A 160 -8.69 12.66 -1.51
C GLU A 160 -8.33 11.76 -0.31
N GLY A 161 -8.44 12.33 0.89
CA GLY A 161 -8.13 11.66 2.14
C GLY A 161 -6.72 11.91 2.62
N GLU A 162 -6.46 11.63 3.87
CA GLU A 162 -5.17 11.78 4.54
C GLU A 162 -4.73 10.49 5.20
N GLN A 163 -5.70 9.67 5.57
CA GLN A 163 -5.50 8.35 6.15
C GLN A 163 -5.91 7.29 5.14
N CYS A 164 -5.24 6.16 5.21
CA CYS A 164 -5.55 4.98 4.44
C CYS A 164 -5.17 3.75 5.27
N ALA A 165 -6.13 2.92 5.59
CA ALA A 165 -5.88 1.63 6.21
C ALA A 165 -5.77 0.53 5.14
N PHE A 166 -5.29 -0.65 5.51
CA PHE A 166 -5.30 -1.79 4.61
C PHE A 166 -6.72 -2.18 4.16
N SER A 167 -7.70 -2.05 5.06
CA SER A 167 -9.11 -2.27 4.74
C SER A 167 -9.63 -1.33 3.65
N ASP A 168 -9.11 -0.08 3.58
CA ASP A 168 -9.48 0.85 2.52
C ASP A 168 -8.94 0.40 1.16
N LEU A 169 -7.71 -0.15 1.11
CA LEU A 169 -7.14 -0.70 -0.12
C LEU A 169 -8.02 -1.86 -0.64
N VAL A 170 -8.37 -2.77 0.25
CA VAL A 170 -9.22 -3.93 -0.06
C VAL A 170 -10.61 -3.48 -0.55
N ALA A 171 -11.22 -2.53 0.14
CA ALA A 171 -12.51 -1.98 -0.24
C ALA A 171 -12.48 -1.28 -1.61
N LEU A 172 -11.42 -0.53 -1.91
CA LEU A 172 -11.26 0.15 -3.21
C LEU A 172 -11.07 -0.85 -4.36
N ILE A 173 -10.34 -1.95 -4.13
CA ILE A 173 -10.21 -3.02 -5.13
C ILE A 173 -11.57 -3.66 -5.42
N ARG A 174 -12.35 -3.97 -4.38
CA ARG A 174 -13.70 -4.52 -4.53
C ARG A 174 -14.65 -3.55 -5.23
N LEU A 175 -14.61 -2.28 -4.85
CA LEU A 175 -15.39 -1.23 -5.48
C LEU A 175 -15.03 -1.04 -6.97
N ALA A 176 -13.76 -1.20 -7.34
CA ALA A 176 -13.34 -1.25 -8.74
C ALA A 176 -13.98 -2.46 -9.47
N GLY A 177 -14.04 -3.62 -8.82
CA GLY A 177 -14.74 -4.80 -9.35
C GLY A 177 -16.23 -4.54 -9.60
N GLU A 178 -16.91 -3.95 -8.64
CA GLU A 178 -18.32 -3.58 -8.74
C GLU A 178 -18.58 -2.54 -9.86
N ARG A 179 -17.68 -1.56 -10.00
CA ARG A 179 -17.84 -0.45 -10.95
C ARG A 179 -17.51 -0.83 -12.39
N TYR A 180 -16.45 -1.61 -12.60
CA TYR A 180 -15.92 -1.90 -13.93
C TYR A 180 -16.23 -3.32 -14.41
N GLY A 181 -16.74 -4.19 -13.54
CA GLY A 181 -17.09 -5.57 -13.87
C GLY A 181 -15.89 -6.50 -13.95
N ALA A 182 -15.97 -7.52 -14.81
CA ALA A 182 -14.96 -8.54 -14.93
C ALA A 182 -13.60 -7.98 -15.42
N PHE A 183 -12.52 -8.46 -14.80
CA PHE A 183 -11.14 -8.18 -15.20
C PHE A 183 -10.48 -9.45 -15.76
N ALA A 184 -9.84 -9.35 -16.93
CA ALA A 184 -8.98 -10.41 -17.47
C ALA A 184 -7.76 -10.67 -16.57
N ALA A 185 -7.30 -9.62 -15.88
CA ALA A 185 -6.28 -9.74 -14.85
C ALA A 185 -6.37 -8.57 -13.86
N ALA A 186 -5.91 -8.83 -12.65
CA ALA A 186 -5.65 -7.79 -11.66
C ALA A 186 -4.23 -7.91 -11.13
N LEU A 187 -3.52 -6.79 -11.09
CA LEU A 187 -2.11 -6.70 -10.70
C LEU A 187 -1.95 -5.78 -9.51
N GLY A 188 -1.12 -6.20 -8.55
CA GLY A 188 -0.79 -5.37 -7.40
C GLY A 188 0.71 -5.33 -7.14
N HIS A 189 1.26 -4.13 -6.94
CA HIS A 189 2.65 -3.93 -6.53
C HIS A 189 2.74 -3.75 -5.03
N SER A 190 3.69 -4.44 -4.38
CA SER A 190 3.97 -4.29 -2.95
C SER A 190 2.68 -4.48 -2.12
N PHE A 191 2.36 -3.56 -1.24
CA PHE A 191 1.16 -3.61 -0.40
C PHE A 191 -0.17 -3.69 -1.21
N GLY A 192 -0.19 -3.15 -2.44
CA GLY A 192 -1.31 -3.31 -3.36
C GLY A 192 -1.54 -4.76 -3.79
N GLY A 193 -0.49 -5.57 -3.90
CA GLY A 193 -0.62 -7.00 -4.21
C GLY A 193 -1.15 -7.82 -3.03
N THR A 194 -0.69 -7.53 -1.82
CA THR A 194 -1.25 -8.13 -0.60
C THR A 194 -2.74 -7.83 -0.47
N ALA A 195 -3.12 -6.55 -0.70
CA ALA A 195 -4.52 -6.14 -0.66
C ALA A 195 -5.37 -6.81 -1.75
N LEU A 196 -4.80 -7.01 -2.94
CA LEU A 196 -5.45 -7.69 -4.06
C LEU A 196 -5.76 -9.15 -3.72
N LEU A 197 -4.77 -9.89 -3.20
CA LEU A 197 -4.97 -11.28 -2.79
C LEU A 197 -6.03 -11.40 -1.69
N HIS A 198 -6.01 -10.48 -0.71
CA HIS A 198 -7.03 -10.46 0.33
C HIS A 198 -8.41 -10.06 -0.21
N ALA A 199 -8.49 -9.11 -1.13
CA ALA A 199 -9.77 -8.74 -1.78
C ALA A 199 -10.39 -9.92 -2.54
N ALA A 200 -9.55 -10.74 -3.19
CA ALA A 200 -10.02 -11.94 -3.88
C ALA A 200 -10.65 -12.97 -2.93
N THR A 201 -10.11 -13.13 -1.71
CA THR A 201 -10.76 -13.99 -0.69
C THR A 201 -12.10 -13.44 -0.19
N LEU A 202 -12.35 -12.16 -0.40
CA LEU A 202 -13.58 -11.45 -0.01
C LEU A 202 -14.54 -11.19 -1.18
N GLY A 203 -14.36 -11.92 -2.29
CA GLY A 203 -15.29 -11.89 -3.43
C GLY A 203 -14.95 -10.89 -4.55
N PHE A 204 -13.74 -10.31 -4.59
CA PHE A 204 -13.25 -9.65 -5.79
C PHE A 204 -12.91 -10.71 -6.85
N HIS A 205 -13.43 -10.54 -8.06
CA HIS A 205 -13.25 -11.49 -9.16
C HIS A 205 -12.36 -10.92 -10.27
N SER A 206 -11.42 -11.76 -10.71
CA SER A 206 -10.56 -11.54 -11.87
C SER A 206 -10.17 -12.90 -12.44
N ASP A 207 -9.98 -13.01 -13.75
CA ASP A 207 -9.57 -14.27 -14.38
C ASP A 207 -8.14 -14.67 -13.99
N ARG A 208 -7.31 -13.71 -13.61
CA ARG A 208 -5.92 -13.91 -13.16
C ARG A 208 -5.54 -12.90 -12.09
N LEU A 209 -4.71 -13.34 -11.15
CA LEU A 209 -4.12 -12.49 -10.12
C LEU A 209 -2.60 -12.41 -10.31
N ILE A 210 -2.03 -11.23 -10.17
CA ILE A 210 -0.59 -11.02 -10.35
C ILE A 210 -0.07 -10.13 -9.22
N THR A 211 0.98 -10.57 -8.56
CA THR A 211 1.64 -9.78 -7.52
C THR A 211 3.08 -9.44 -7.94
N LEU A 212 3.51 -8.23 -7.65
CA LEU A 212 4.87 -7.74 -7.92
C LEU A 212 5.50 -7.30 -6.60
N SER A 213 6.55 -8.01 -6.16
CA SER A 213 7.28 -7.70 -4.92
C SER A 213 6.35 -7.44 -3.74
N SER A 214 5.37 -8.33 -3.54
CA SER A 214 4.32 -8.15 -2.54
C SER A 214 4.64 -8.88 -1.25
N PRO A 215 4.41 -8.25 -0.07
CA PRO A 215 4.45 -8.95 1.21
C PRO A 215 3.41 -10.08 1.27
N GLU A 216 3.73 -11.13 1.99
CA GLU A 216 2.86 -12.30 2.12
C GLU A 216 1.64 -12.05 3.01
N SER A 217 1.68 -11.03 3.89
CA SER A 217 0.62 -10.80 4.87
C SER A 217 0.67 -9.41 5.49
N LEU A 218 -0.44 -8.95 6.07
CA LEU A 218 -0.47 -7.70 6.84
C LEU A 218 0.39 -7.76 8.13
N PRO A 219 0.43 -8.89 8.89
CA PRO A 219 1.34 -9.00 10.02
C PRO A 219 2.80 -8.71 9.65
N ARG A 220 3.29 -9.24 8.53
CA ARG A 220 4.66 -8.97 8.06
C ARG A 220 4.89 -7.50 7.74
N VAL A 221 3.91 -6.84 7.14
CA VAL A 221 3.97 -5.40 6.87
C VAL A 221 4.03 -4.61 8.18
N LEU A 222 3.19 -4.96 9.16
CA LEU A 222 3.18 -4.30 10.47
C LEU A 222 4.49 -4.55 11.24
N ASP A 223 5.04 -5.76 11.21
CA ASP A 223 6.31 -6.07 11.84
C ASP A 223 7.46 -5.26 11.22
N ALA A 224 7.56 -5.26 9.90
CA ALA A 224 8.55 -4.44 9.19
C ALA A 224 8.39 -2.93 9.49
N TYR A 225 7.15 -2.45 9.63
CA TYR A 225 6.86 -1.07 10.02
C TYR A 225 7.30 -0.79 11.47
N ILE A 226 6.97 -1.68 12.41
CA ILE A 226 7.33 -1.59 13.83
C ILE A 226 8.86 -1.52 13.95
N ASP A 227 9.58 -2.38 13.25
CA ASP A 227 11.04 -2.43 13.26
C ASP A 227 11.65 -1.17 12.64
N PHE A 228 11.19 -0.78 11.46
CA PHE A 228 11.68 0.41 10.77
C PHE A 228 11.50 1.69 11.58
N HIS A 229 10.36 1.87 12.22
CA HIS A 229 10.06 3.03 13.05
C HIS A 229 10.51 2.89 14.50
N GLN A 230 11.11 1.75 14.85
CA GLN A 230 11.57 1.42 16.22
C GLN A 230 10.45 1.57 17.26
N VAL A 231 9.24 1.16 16.87
CA VAL A 231 8.09 1.09 17.79
C VAL A 231 8.38 0.02 18.84
N PRO A 232 8.18 0.27 20.14
CA PRO A 232 8.35 -0.76 21.15
C PRO A 232 7.49 -2.00 20.87
N ALA A 233 8.08 -3.17 20.75
CA ALA A 233 7.37 -4.42 20.44
C ALA A 233 6.23 -4.73 21.43
N SER A 234 6.37 -4.28 22.69
CA SER A 234 5.32 -4.40 23.72
C SER A 234 4.02 -3.67 23.35
N LEU A 235 4.02 -2.77 22.39
CA LEU A 235 2.81 -2.07 21.91
C LEU A 235 2.06 -2.86 20.83
N LYS A 236 2.67 -3.90 20.23
CA LYS A 236 2.05 -4.68 19.13
C LYS A 236 0.65 -5.21 19.50
N PRO A 237 0.42 -5.83 20.69
CA PRO A 237 -0.93 -6.29 21.05
C PRO A 237 -1.95 -5.14 21.13
N ALA A 238 -1.56 -3.98 21.66
CA ALA A 238 -2.44 -2.83 21.75
C ALA A 238 -2.70 -2.20 20.37
N ILE A 239 -1.73 -2.22 19.47
CA ILE A 239 -1.89 -1.79 18.06
C ILE A 239 -2.88 -2.73 17.34
N ASN A 240 -2.73 -4.05 17.48
CA ASN A 240 -3.60 -5.03 16.85
C ASN A 240 -5.04 -4.91 17.37
N GLN A 241 -5.21 -4.74 18.70
CA GLN A 241 -6.53 -4.52 19.29
C GLN A 241 -7.18 -3.22 18.82
N LEU A 242 -6.40 -2.15 18.69
CA LEU A 242 -6.89 -0.88 18.17
C LEU A 242 -7.26 -0.98 16.70
N TYR A 243 -6.44 -1.70 15.91
CA TYR A 243 -6.72 -1.97 14.50
C TYR A 243 -8.04 -2.75 14.36
N LEU A 244 -8.22 -3.82 15.13
CA LEU A 244 -9.48 -4.58 15.17
C LEU A 244 -10.67 -3.69 15.49
N THR A 245 -10.54 -2.83 16.51
CA THR A 245 -11.62 -1.92 16.93
C THR A 245 -11.99 -0.91 15.84
N ARG A 246 -11.01 -0.42 15.09
CA ARG A 246 -11.23 0.59 14.01
C ARG A 246 -11.74 -0.01 12.72
N HIS A 247 -11.24 -1.18 12.34
CA HIS A 247 -11.42 -1.76 11.02
C HIS A 247 -12.23 -3.06 10.99
N GLY A 248 -12.64 -3.55 12.18
CA GLY A 248 -13.45 -4.75 12.29
C GLY A 248 -12.72 -6.07 11.99
N GLN A 249 -11.40 -6.02 11.74
CA GLN A 249 -10.58 -7.19 11.41
C GLN A 249 -9.31 -7.21 12.25
N ASN A 250 -8.96 -8.40 12.77
CA ASN A 250 -7.67 -8.58 13.43
C ASN A 250 -6.57 -8.67 12.35
N PRO A 251 -5.55 -7.78 12.36
CA PRO A 251 -4.48 -7.82 11.38
C PRO A 251 -3.75 -9.16 11.33
N GLU A 252 -3.64 -9.89 12.43
CA GLU A 252 -3.00 -11.22 12.47
C GLU A 252 -3.75 -12.28 11.65
N HIS A 253 -5.03 -12.07 11.36
CA HIS A 253 -5.84 -12.96 10.52
C HIS A 253 -5.78 -12.58 9.04
N ILE A 254 -5.15 -11.46 8.67
CA ILE A 254 -4.97 -11.04 7.30
C ILE A 254 -3.64 -11.63 6.78
N ALA A 255 -3.61 -12.94 6.65
CA ALA A 255 -2.46 -13.70 6.27
C ALA A 255 -2.81 -14.74 5.18
N TRP A 256 -1.79 -15.26 4.55
CA TRP A 256 -1.83 -16.29 3.51
C TRP A 256 -2.69 -17.54 3.84
N THR A 257 -2.98 -17.81 5.10
CA THR A 257 -3.79 -18.96 5.54
C THR A 257 -5.17 -19.02 4.90
N HIS A 258 -5.67 -17.90 4.37
CA HIS A 258 -6.95 -17.82 3.67
C HIS A 258 -6.83 -17.92 2.15
N TRP A 259 -5.61 -17.81 1.60
CA TRP A 259 -5.38 -17.83 0.15
C TRP A 259 -5.45 -19.24 -0.51
N PRO A 260 -5.21 -20.36 0.18
CA PRO A 260 -5.41 -21.68 -0.40
C PRO A 260 -6.81 -21.93 -0.98
N SER A 261 -7.78 -21.11 -0.58
CA SER A 261 -9.13 -21.14 -1.16
C SER A 261 -9.24 -20.47 -2.54
N LEU A 262 -8.20 -19.75 -2.98
CA LEU A 262 -8.20 -19.09 -4.29
C LEU A 262 -7.86 -20.11 -5.39
N SER A 263 -8.83 -20.40 -6.25
CA SER A 263 -8.63 -21.26 -7.44
C SER A 263 -8.24 -20.46 -8.69
N VAL A 264 -8.01 -19.16 -8.56
CA VAL A 264 -7.67 -18.28 -9.67
C VAL A 264 -6.20 -18.45 -10.04
N PRO A 265 -5.85 -18.63 -11.34
CA PRO A 265 -4.47 -18.64 -11.80
C PRO A 265 -3.71 -17.41 -11.28
N THR A 266 -2.64 -17.66 -10.55
CA THR A 266 -1.89 -16.59 -9.86
C THR A 266 -0.43 -16.60 -10.30
N LEU A 267 0.11 -15.42 -10.65
CA LEU A 267 1.51 -15.18 -10.94
C LEU A 267 2.14 -14.33 -9.84
N ILE A 268 3.22 -14.82 -9.26
CA ILE A 268 4.00 -14.12 -8.24
C ILE A 268 5.31 -13.69 -8.89
N CYS A 269 5.48 -12.38 -9.12
CA CYS A 269 6.72 -11.79 -9.61
C CYS A 269 7.50 -11.20 -8.45
N HIS A 270 8.80 -11.52 -8.33
CA HIS A 270 9.66 -10.96 -7.31
C HIS A 270 11.07 -10.73 -7.84
N ASP A 271 11.73 -9.68 -7.34
CA ASP A 271 13.13 -9.43 -7.71
C ASP A 271 14.07 -9.97 -6.62
N ARG A 272 15.13 -10.69 -7.05
CA ARG A 272 16.10 -11.29 -6.11
C ARG A 272 16.84 -10.25 -5.27
N ASP A 273 16.96 -9.04 -5.78
CA ASP A 273 17.64 -7.91 -5.13
C ASP A 273 16.63 -6.93 -4.48
N ASP A 274 15.43 -7.43 -4.14
CA ASP A 274 14.47 -6.67 -3.34
C ASP A 274 14.91 -6.61 -1.88
N HIS A 275 15.40 -5.43 -1.46
CA HIS A 275 15.83 -5.19 -0.08
C HIS A 275 14.69 -4.76 0.87
N ASN A 276 13.46 -4.56 0.35
CA ASN A 276 12.32 -4.16 1.15
C ASN A 276 11.47 -5.36 1.57
N ILE A 277 11.30 -6.31 0.65
CA ILE A 277 10.52 -7.52 0.87
C ILE A 277 11.43 -8.72 0.59
N GLU A 278 11.63 -9.53 1.61
CA GLU A 278 12.50 -10.70 1.52
C GLU A 278 11.98 -11.72 0.49
N LEU A 279 12.88 -12.23 -0.32
CA LEU A 279 12.57 -13.24 -1.35
C LEU A 279 11.85 -14.49 -0.78
N ALA A 280 12.13 -14.82 0.48
CA ALA A 280 11.46 -15.91 1.19
C ALA A 280 9.93 -15.76 1.22
N GLN A 281 9.42 -14.53 1.28
CA GLN A 281 7.98 -14.26 1.24
C GLN A 281 7.36 -14.63 -0.11
N ALA A 282 8.07 -14.41 -1.23
CA ALA A 282 7.61 -14.82 -2.54
C ALA A 282 7.58 -16.36 -2.70
N TYR A 283 8.60 -17.05 -2.19
CA TYR A 283 8.58 -18.51 -2.15
C TYR A 283 7.43 -19.05 -1.29
N HIS A 284 7.17 -18.42 -0.16
CA HIS A 284 6.08 -18.82 0.72
C HIS A 284 4.72 -18.61 0.03
N LEU A 285 4.49 -17.43 -0.57
CA LEU A 285 3.29 -17.19 -1.36
C LEU A 285 3.07 -18.24 -2.44
N ALA A 286 4.12 -18.58 -3.19
CA ALA A 286 4.04 -19.59 -4.25
C ALA A 286 3.75 -21.01 -3.69
N SER A 287 4.23 -21.31 -2.50
CA SER A 287 4.02 -22.62 -1.89
C SER A 287 2.59 -22.84 -1.35
N VAL A 288 1.89 -21.76 -1.00
CA VAL A 288 0.55 -21.83 -0.39
C VAL A 288 -0.59 -21.49 -1.34
N ALA A 289 -0.30 -20.85 -2.47
CA ALA A 289 -1.29 -20.55 -3.50
C ALA A 289 -1.35 -21.72 -4.51
N PRO A 290 -2.45 -22.47 -4.59
CA PRO A 290 -2.56 -23.65 -5.46
C PRO A 290 -2.32 -23.27 -6.94
N GLY A 291 -1.34 -23.91 -7.56
CA GLY A 291 -1.02 -23.69 -8.98
C GLY A 291 -0.41 -22.31 -9.30
N ALA A 292 0.07 -21.57 -8.30
CA ALA A 292 0.74 -20.31 -8.54
C ALA A 292 2.06 -20.50 -9.27
N GLU A 293 2.31 -19.62 -10.25
CA GLU A 293 3.59 -19.50 -10.94
C GLU A 293 4.48 -18.48 -10.21
N LEU A 294 5.76 -18.81 -10.07
CA LEU A 294 6.76 -17.89 -9.53
C LEU A 294 7.71 -17.45 -10.63
N TYR A 295 7.79 -16.14 -10.87
CA TYR A 295 8.76 -15.53 -11.78
C TYR A 295 9.73 -14.65 -10.98
N LEU A 296 11.02 -14.91 -11.10
CA LEU A 296 12.08 -14.20 -10.41
C LEU A 296 12.92 -13.38 -11.38
N SER A 297 12.91 -12.05 -11.21
CA SER A 297 13.86 -11.14 -11.85
C SER A 297 15.09 -10.89 -10.96
N GLN A 298 16.07 -10.18 -11.50
CA GLN A 298 17.27 -9.78 -10.77
C GLN A 298 17.74 -8.41 -11.22
N GLY A 299 18.24 -7.59 -10.27
CA GLY A 299 18.84 -6.29 -10.53
C GLY A 299 17.86 -5.13 -10.58
N SER A 300 16.57 -5.38 -10.51
CA SER A 300 15.54 -4.33 -10.55
C SER A 300 15.19 -3.78 -9.18
N GLY A 301 15.23 -4.61 -8.15
CA GLY A 301 14.84 -4.28 -6.77
C GLY A 301 13.35 -3.95 -6.65
N HIS A 302 12.94 -3.59 -5.43
CA HIS A 302 11.53 -3.40 -5.03
C HIS A 302 10.70 -2.50 -5.95
N ARG A 303 11.27 -1.35 -6.33
CA ARG A 303 10.55 -0.36 -7.18
C ARG A 303 10.88 -0.51 -8.66
N GLY A 304 11.98 -1.15 -8.99
CA GLY A 304 12.41 -1.31 -10.37
C GLY A 304 11.65 -2.40 -11.11
N ILE A 305 11.16 -3.40 -10.41
CA ILE A 305 10.44 -4.55 -10.97
C ILE A 305 9.27 -4.13 -11.89
N VAL A 306 8.58 -3.04 -11.59
CA VAL A 306 7.44 -2.52 -12.38
C VAL A 306 7.83 -1.94 -13.74
N ARG A 307 9.13 -1.78 -13.98
CA ARG A 307 9.72 -1.31 -15.25
C ARG A 307 10.63 -2.34 -15.92
N ASP A 308 10.78 -3.49 -15.28
CA ASP A 308 11.57 -4.58 -15.83
C ASP A 308 10.88 -5.17 -17.06
N LYS A 309 11.59 -5.13 -18.19
CA LYS A 309 11.01 -5.57 -19.47
C LYS A 309 10.70 -7.06 -19.49
N GLY A 310 11.52 -7.88 -18.82
CA GLY A 310 11.31 -9.33 -18.72
C GLY A 310 10.08 -9.66 -17.90
N VAL A 311 9.92 -8.98 -16.75
CA VAL A 311 8.72 -9.09 -15.89
C VAL A 311 7.47 -8.67 -16.66
N ILE A 312 7.50 -7.51 -17.33
CA ILE A 312 6.35 -7.00 -18.09
C ILE A 312 5.96 -7.97 -19.22
N ALA A 313 6.94 -8.46 -19.99
CA ALA A 313 6.69 -9.43 -21.05
C ALA A 313 6.08 -10.73 -20.51
N HIS A 314 6.60 -11.22 -19.38
CA HIS A 314 6.08 -12.42 -18.73
C HIS A 314 4.65 -12.24 -18.22
N ILE A 315 4.33 -11.09 -17.63
CA ILE A 315 2.97 -10.72 -17.20
C ILE A 315 2.01 -10.74 -18.39
N ILE A 316 2.36 -10.09 -19.50
CA ILE A 316 1.51 -10.05 -20.71
C ILE A 316 1.28 -11.47 -21.24
N ALA A 317 2.35 -12.26 -21.36
CA ALA A 317 2.24 -13.66 -21.79
C ALA A 317 1.34 -14.49 -20.83
N PHE A 318 1.45 -14.28 -19.52
CA PHE A 318 0.59 -14.94 -18.54
C PHE A 318 -0.88 -14.58 -18.70
N ILE A 319 -1.19 -13.28 -18.98
CA ILE A 319 -2.57 -12.85 -19.19
C ILE A 319 -3.15 -13.41 -20.47
N GLN A 320 -2.34 -13.52 -21.54
CA GLN A 320 -2.76 -13.99 -22.86
C GLN A 320 -2.91 -15.50 -22.98
N ARG A 321 -2.39 -16.28 -22.02
CA ARG A 321 -2.59 -17.74 -22.06
C ARG A 321 -4.09 -18.05 -21.98
N ALA A 322 -4.55 -18.95 -22.87
CA ALA A 322 -5.90 -19.47 -22.78
C ALA A 322 -6.15 -20.04 -21.37
N ALA A 323 -7.32 -19.78 -20.79
CA ALA A 323 -7.72 -20.47 -19.58
C ALA A 323 -7.71 -21.98 -19.91
N SER A 324 -6.89 -22.75 -19.20
CA SER A 324 -6.99 -24.21 -19.28
C SER A 324 -8.38 -24.58 -18.81
N ARG A 325 -9.21 -25.03 -19.73
CA ARG A 325 -10.59 -25.50 -19.45
C ARG A 325 -10.57 -26.74 -18.61
#